data_72917c3180feb3077bb89cf294bee8fc
#
_entry.id   72917c3180feb3077bb89cf294bee8fc
#
_cell.length_a   1.000
_cell.length_b   1.000
_cell.length_c   1.000
_cell.angle_alpha   90.00
_cell.angle_beta   90.00
_cell.angle_gamma   90.00
#
_symmetry.space_group_name_H-M   'P 1'
#
loop_
_entity.id
_entity.type
_entity.pdbx_description
1 polymer ?
#
loop_
_entity_poly.entity_id
_entity_poly.type
_entity_poly.pdbx_seq_one_letter_code
_entity_poly.pdbx_strand_id
1 'polypeptide(L)'
;MLAQGRTQRLRLNRDADDNAIGPITLATSSQPCCQCYGATVWAGIDRLLIGARAEDVMALTEFDEGPLPADWVGELNARGIHVVRDIERDAACAVLRAYGERGGQRY
;
A
#
# COMPACT_ATOMS: atom_id res chain seq x y z
N MET A 1 3.67 12.65 -6.23
CA MET A 1 2.27 12.23 -6.05
C MET A 1 1.27 13.24 -6.56
N LEU A 2 1.39 14.46 -6.13
CA LEU A 2 0.46 15.50 -6.58
C LEU A 2 0.46 15.64 -8.10
N ALA A 3 1.63 15.66 -8.69
CA ALA A 3 1.75 15.76 -10.14
C ALA A 3 1.04 14.60 -10.83
N GLN A 4 1.15 13.41 -10.29
CA GLN A 4 0.51 12.22 -10.84
C GLN A 4 -1.01 12.37 -10.86
N GLY A 5 -1.60 12.77 -9.74
CA GLY A 5 -3.03 12.96 -9.68
C GLY A 5 -3.54 14.07 -10.58
N ARG A 6 -2.72 15.08 -10.82
CA ARG A 6 -3.10 16.23 -11.63
C ARG A 6 -3.02 15.96 -13.12
N THR A 7 -2.04 15.19 -13.53
CA THR A 7 -1.86 14.90 -14.95
C THR A 7 -2.77 13.79 -15.43
N GLN A 8 -3.22 12.92 -14.53
CA GLN A 8 -4.11 11.79 -14.76
C GLN A 8 -3.58 10.78 -15.77
N ARG A 9 -2.73 11.19 -16.63
CA ARG A 9 -2.23 10.34 -17.71
C ARG A 9 -1.06 9.49 -17.28
N LEU A 10 -0.54 9.76 -16.09
CA LEU A 10 0.63 9.06 -15.56
C LEU A 10 0.24 7.92 -14.64
N ARG A 11 -0.85 7.24 -14.98
CA ARG A 11 -1.24 6.03 -14.27
C ARG A 11 -0.46 4.86 -14.85
N LEU A 12 0.07 4.03 -13.97
CA LEU A 12 0.96 2.95 -14.35
C LEU A 12 0.28 1.90 -15.26
N ASN A 13 -1.01 1.70 -15.09
CA ASN A 13 -1.74 0.68 -15.85
C ASN A 13 -2.42 1.22 -17.10
N ARG A 14 -2.04 2.42 -17.54
CA ARG A 14 -2.60 3.04 -18.74
C ARG A 14 -1.51 3.59 -19.63
N ASP A 15 -1.76 3.61 -20.93
CA ASP A 15 -0.86 4.28 -21.87
C ASP A 15 -1.28 5.76 -22.04
N ALA A 16 -0.63 6.46 -22.95
CA ALA A 16 -0.88 7.87 -23.19
C ALA A 16 -2.30 8.15 -23.68
N ASP A 17 -2.94 7.17 -24.30
CA ASP A 17 -4.30 7.27 -24.82
C ASP A 17 -5.35 6.69 -23.86
N ASP A 18 -4.94 6.45 -22.60
CA ASP A 18 -5.78 5.92 -21.54
C ASP A 18 -6.27 4.49 -21.80
N ASN A 19 -5.53 3.73 -22.58
CA ASN A 19 -5.82 2.32 -22.81
C ASN A 19 -5.13 1.46 -21.74
N ALA A 20 -5.81 0.40 -21.31
CA ALA A 20 -5.25 -0.55 -20.36
C ALA A 20 -4.05 -1.27 -20.98
N ILE A 21 -2.93 -1.35 -20.25
CA ILE A 21 -1.71 -1.96 -20.75
C ILE A 21 -1.34 -3.23 -19.99
N GLY A 22 -2.25 -3.75 -19.20
CA GLY A 22 -2.02 -4.97 -18.45
C GLY A 22 -1.98 -4.71 -16.96
N PRO A 23 -2.10 -5.74 -16.13
CA PRO A 23 -2.17 -5.58 -14.70
C PRO A 23 -0.84 -5.12 -14.12
N ILE A 24 -0.91 -4.15 -13.23
CA ILE A 24 0.22 -3.65 -12.45
C ILE A 24 0.03 -4.11 -11.02
N THR A 25 1.03 -4.78 -10.48
CA THR A 25 1.00 -5.29 -9.12
C THR A 25 2.00 -4.53 -8.25
N LEU A 26 1.53 -4.02 -7.12
CA LEU A 26 2.39 -3.47 -6.10
C LEU A 26 2.46 -4.46 -4.95
N ALA A 27 3.67 -4.90 -4.61
CA ALA A 27 3.89 -5.77 -3.46
C ALA A 27 4.59 -4.97 -2.38
N THR A 28 4.10 -5.08 -1.15
CA THR A 28 4.68 -4.36 -0.02
C THR A 28 4.78 -5.29 1.18
N SER A 29 5.86 -5.13 1.95
CA SER A 29 6.08 -5.95 3.14
C SER A 29 5.11 -5.60 4.27
N SER A 30 4.53 -4.41 4.25
CA SER A 30 3.55 -4.01 5.25
C SER A 30 2.43 -3.19 4.61
N GLN A 31 1.29 -3.15 5.29
CA GLN A 31 0.15 -2.39 4.81
C GLN A 31 0.55 -0.92 4.63
N PRO A 32 0.17 -0.28 3.50
CA PRO A 32 0.47 1.12 3.28
C PRO A 32 -0.14 2.02 4.35
N CYS A 33 0.62 3.02 4.80
CA CYS A 33 0.09 4.05 5.68
C CYS A 33 -0.90 4.93 4.90
N CYS A 34 -1.53 5.90 5.58
CA CYS A 34 -2.54 6.73 4.94
C CYS A 34 -2.04 7.48 3.70
N GLN A 35 -0.77 7.90 3.70
CA GLN A 35 -0.18 8.57 2.54
C GLN A 35 -0.02 7.62 1.36
N CYS A 36 0.56 6.45 1.60
CA CYS A 36 0.77 5.46 0.54
C CYS A 36 -0.54 4.85 0.06
N TYR A 37 -1.52 4.74 0.94
CA TYR A 37 -2.87 4.33 0.56
C TYR A 37 -3.44 5.31 -0.46
N GLY A 38 -3.35 6.60 -0.19
CA GLY A 38 -3.80 7.63 -1.13
C GLY A 38 -3.04 7.57 -2.44
N ALA A 39 -1.73 7.36 -2.37
CA ALA A 39 -0.91 7.22 -3.58
C ALA A 39 -1.35 6.02 -4.41
N THR A 40 -1.67 4.90 -3.77
CA THR A 40 -2.13 3.69 -4.44
C THR A 40 -3.40 3.95 -5.24
N VAL A 41 -4.32 4.76 -4.70
CA VAL A 41 -5.56 5.11 -5.38
C VAL A 41 -5.29 5.81 -6.72
N TRP A 42 -4.28 6.68 -6.77
CA TRP A 42 -4.02 7.49 -7.97
C TRP A 42 -2.98 6.90 -8.90
N ALA A 43 -2.17 5.95 -8.42
CA ALA A 43 -1.02 5.46 -9.18
C ALA A 43 -1.38 4.56 -10.37
N GLY A 44 -2.59 4.02 -10.40
CA GLY A 44 -2.98 3.08 -11.46
C GLY A 44 -2.45 1.67 -11.19
N ILE A 45 -2.75 1.17 -10.00
CA ILE A 45 -2.40 -0.18 -9.56
C ILE A 45 -3.62 -1.07 -9.75
N ASP A 46 -3.41 -2.29 -10.20
CA ASP A 46 -4.50 -3.27 -10.36
C ASP A 46 -4.53 -4.27 -9.22
N ARG A 47 -3.39 -4.56 -8.62
CA ARG A 47 -3.28 -5.50 -7.52
C ARG A 47 -2.35 -4.97 -6.45
N LEU A 48 -2.75 -5.16 -5.19
CA LEU A 48 -1.94 -4.78 -4.03
C LEU A 48 -1.73 -6.02 -3.17
N LEU A 49 -0.48 -6.44 -3.03
CA LEU A 49 -0.10 -7.59 -2.20
C LEU A 49 0.56 -7.07 -0.93
N ILE A 50 0.05 -7.49 0.22
CA ILE A 50 0.46 -6.96 1.52
C ILE A 50 0.94 -8.10 2.43
N GLY A 51 2.09 -7.92 3.08
CA GLY A 51 2.62 -8.85 4.07
C GLY A 51 2.03 -8.60 5.46
N ALA A 52 2.66 -7.73 6.25
CA ALA A 52 2.20 -7.40 7.59
C ALA A 52 1.02 -6.43 7.54
N ARG A 53 0.15 -6.53 8.55
CA ARG A 53 -1.00 -5.62 8.67
C ARG A 53 -0.61 -4.37 9.44
N ALA A 54 -1.43 -3.33 9.35
CA ALA A 54 -1.19 -2.08 10.09
C ALA A 54 -1.09 -2.32 11.59
N GLU A 55 -1.92 -3.19 12.12
CA GLU A 55 -1.89 -3.54 13.53
C GLU A 55 -0.56 -4.19 13.93
N ASP A 56 0.06 -4.96 13.02
CA ASP A 56 1.38 -5.54 13.26
C ASP A 56 2.44 -4.44 13.29
N VAL A 57 2.37 -3.51 12.36
CA VAL A 57 3.33 -2.39 12.29
C VAL A 57 3.27 -1.59 13.58
N MET A 58 2.07 -1.24 14.02
CA MET A 58 1.89 -0.42 15.22
C MET A 58 2.25 -1.17 16.50
N ALA A 59 2.07 -2.49 16.52
CA ALA A 59 2.41 -3.31 17.68
C ALA A 59 3.91 -3.59 17.80
N LEU A 60 4.60 -3.75 16.68
CA LEU A 60 6.00 -4.18 16.65
C LEU A 60 6.98 -3.03 16.46
N THR A 61 6.49 -1.86 16.07
CA THR A 61 7.29 -0.65 15.89
C THR A 61 6.57 0.53 16.53
N GLU A 62 7.16 1.71 16.42
CA GLU A 62 6.52 2.92 16.93
C GLU A 62 5.92 3.76 15.78
N PHE A 63 5.79 3.18 14.59
CA PHE A 63 5.20 3.90 13.48
C PHE A 63 3.71 4.09 13.66
N ASP A 64 3.23 5.25 13.23
CA ASP A 64 1.82 5.58 13.16
C ASP A 64 1.42 5.54 11.69
N GLU A 65 0.46 4.67 11.36
CA GLU A 65 0.04 4.48 9.97
C GLU A 65 -0.98 5.53 9.52
N GLY A 66 -1.46 6.34 10.46
CA GLY A 66 -2.42 7.39 10.15
C GLY A 66 -3.83 6.87 9.94
N PRO A 67 -4.78 7.77 9.65
CA PRO A 67 -6.18 7.38 9.48
C PRO A 67 -6.42 6.72 8.12
N LEU A 68 -7.26 5.69 8.13
CA LEU A 68 -7.74 5.01 6.93
C LEU A 68 -9.25 4.82 7.05
N PRO A 69 -9.98 4.72 5.93
CA PRO A 69 -11.38 4.32 5.98
C PRO A 69 -11.53 2.98 6.69
N ALA A 70 -12.62 2.79 7.41
CA ALA A 70 -12.86 1.54 8.11
C ALA A 70 -12.85 0.34 7.15
N ASP A 71 -13.44 0.51 5.97
CA ASP A 71 -13.45 -0.51 4.92
C ASP A 71 -12.49 -0.12 3.79
N TRP A 72 -11.22 0.09 4.13
CA TRP A 72 -10.22 0.51 3.15
C TRP A 72 -10.03 -0.52 2.04
N VAL A 73 -10.19 -1.80 2.34
CA VAL A 73 -10.10 -2.86 1.32
C VAL A 73 -11.26 -2.72 0.33
N GLY A 74 -12.48 -2.54 0.82
CA GLY A 74 -13.65 -2.36 -0.03
C GLY A 74 -13.54 -1.10 -0.89
N GLU A 75 -13.00 -0.02 -0.34
CA GLU A 75 -12.77 1.21 -1.09
C GLU A 75 -11.80 0.99 -2.25
N LEU A 76 -10.72 0.25 -2.02
CA LEU A 76 -9.78 -0.09 -3.09
C LEU A 76 -10.41 -1.01 -4.13
N ASN A 77 -11.15 -2.02 -3.68
CA ASN A 77 -11.84 -2.94 -4.59
C ASN A 77 -12.86 -2.19 -5.48
N ALA A 78 -13.56 -1.22 -4.93
CA ALA A 78 -14.51 -0.42 -5.68
C ALA A 78 -13.83 0.39 -6.80
N ARG A 79 -12.54 0.66 -6.64
CA ARG A 79 -11.74 1.38 -7.63
C ARG A 79 -10.96 0.45 -8.56
N GLY A 80 -11.27 -0.85 -8.52
CA GLY A 80 -10.66 -1.84 -9.39
C GLY A 80 -9.31 -2.36 -8.90
N ILE A 81 -8.97 -2.13 -7.64
CA ILE A 81 -7.71 -2.60 -7.07
C ILE A 81 -7.99 -3.83 -6.22
N HIS A 82 -7.43 -4.97 -6.65
CA HIS A 82 -7.58 -6.23 -5.94
C HIS A 82 -6.55 -6.31 -4.81
N VAL A 83 -7.01 -6.50 -3.58
CA VAL A 83 -6.13 -6.52 -2.39
C VAL A 83 -5.97 -7.96 -1.90
N VAL A 84 -4.72 -8.40 -1.71
CA VAL A 84 -4.39 -9.69 -1.11
C VAL A 84 -3.52 -9.42 0.10
N ARG A 85 -3.96 -9.88 1.26
CA ARG A 85 -3.26 -9.64 2.53
C ARG A 85 -2.60 -10.91 3.05
N ASP A 86 -1.74 -10.73 4.04
CA ASP A 86 -1.08 -11.80 4.80
C ASP A 86 -0.10 -12.62 3.95
N ILE A 87 0.44 -12.03 2.89
CA ILE A 87 1.47 -12.63 2.07
C ILE A 87 2.76 -12.69 2.91
N GLU A 88 3.20 -13.88 3.28
CA GLU A 88 4.40 -14.05 4.12
C GLU A 88 4.34 -13.17 5.37
N ARG A 89 3.17 -13.11 6.02
CA ARG A 89 2.94 -12.20 7.15
C ARG A 89 3.93 -12.44 8.28
N ASP A 90 4.21 -13.70 8.60
CA ASP A 90 5.13 -14.02 9.70
C ASP A 90 6.54 -13.51 9.41
N ALA A 91 7.01 -13.68 8.19
CA ALA A 91 8.34 -13.19 7.78
C ALA A 91 8.38 -11.66 7.82
N ALA A 92 7.32 -11.01 7.35
CA ALA A 92 7.24 -9.56 7.38
C ALA A 92 7.23 -9.04 8.82
N CYS A 93 6.48 -9.68 9.70
CA CYS A 93 6.44 -9.32 11.11
C CYS A 93 7.80 -9.52 11.80
N ALA A 94 8.55 -10.56 11.40
CA ALA A 94 9.89 -10.78 11.95
C ALA A 94 10.82 -9.61 11.62
N VAL A 95 10.72 -9.07 10.40
CA VAL A 95 11.52 -7.91 10.00
C VAL A 95 11.12 -6.68 10.82
N LEU A 96 9.82 -6.44 10.99
CA LEU A 96 9.33 -5.32 11.79
C LEU A 96 9.78 -5.43 13.24
N ARG A 97 9.71 -6.63 13.81
CA ARG A 97 10.13 -6.85 15.18
C ARG A 97 11.62 -6.55 15.36
N ALA A 98 12.45 -7.02 14.44
CA ALA A 98 13.89 -6.75 14.48
C ALA A 98 14.16 -5.25 14.39
N TYR A 99 13.44 -4.55 13.52
CA TYR A 99 13.59 -3.11 13.36
C TYR A 99 13.18 -2.37 14.64
N GLY A 100 12.07 -2.75 15.23
CA GLY A 100 11.57 -2.13 16.46
C GLY A 100 12.51 -2.37 17.64
N GLU A 101 13.07 -3.57 17.76
CA GLU A 101 14.01 -3.92 18.82
C GLU A 101 15.32 -3.14 18.72
N ARG A 102 15.71 -2.77 17.51
CA ARG A 102 16.92 -1.97 17.29
C ARG A 102 16.66 -0.47 17.50
N GLY A 103 15.45 -0.08 17.84
CA GLY A 103 15.09 1.32 17.97
C GLY A 103 15.15 2.05 16.64
N GLY A 104 14.65 1.41 15.59
CA GLY A 104 14.65 2.00 14.25
C GLY A 104 14.00 3.35 14.20
N GLN A 105 14.39 4.16 13.22
CA GLN A 105 13.92 5.53 13.08
C GLN A 105 12.44 5.56 12.68
N ARG A 106 11.68 6.44 13.33
CA ARG A 106 10.28 6.69 13.01
C ARG A 106 10.15 7.84 12.03
N TYR A 107 9.05 7.83 11.32
CA TYR A 107 8.68 8.98 10.51
C TYR A 107 7.56 9.79 11.16
#